data_c046019c61ff5cf1db8d0ccdb2d64bb8
#
_entry.id   c046019c61ff5cf1db8d0ccdb2d64bb8
#
_cell.length_a   1.000
_cell.length_b   1.000
_cell.length_c   1.000
_cell.angle_alpha   90.00
_cell.angle_beta   90.00
_cell.angle_gamma   90.00
#
_symmetry.space_group_name_H-M   'P 1'
#
loop_
_entity.id
_entity.type
_entity.pdbx_description
1 polymer ?
#
loop_
_entity_poly.entity_id
_entity_poly.type
_entity_poly.pdbx_seq_one_letter_code
_entity_poly.pdbx_strand_id
1 'polypeptide(L)'
;MLFAQLTHAIGLNDVCDALRLHSGPLSALRGATAPSRNNLSHANKRRDATLAERLFWTVLEHLQKLSPGFATGRQGKGLARRFRRVIHVVDSSTIALIASCIDWAQHRRRKAAAKLHVRLDLHSLLPRFVLVESAKAADSIRAAEVCAGVKPGEIVIFDRAYVDFIHLGVLNGDGVFWVTRSKESLCFRVVKRLPKPTDKRILSDELVVLKNKDSRANYPEAMRRVRALVEIDGKEREMEFLTNNVSWSATSVADLYRCRWQIEVFFKQIKQSLQLCDFLGNSANAVRWQVWTALLLYVLMRFLCVMSSWSHSFTRLFTLLRATLWRKIDLWDLLRFYGIAGGHFRYLATPQSAYLPGFAQ
;
A
#
# COMPACT_ATOMS: atom_id res chain seq x y z
N MET A 1 8.86 -17.27 4.72
CA MET A 1 7.90 -16.42 4.00
C MET A 1 8.58 -15.19 3.32
N LEU A 2 9.34 -14.33 4.02
CA LEU A 2 10.07 -13.20 3.36
C LEU A 2 10.97 -13.68 2.20
N PHE A 3 11.72 -14.76 2.41
CA PHE A 3 12.52 -15.37 1.36
C PHE A 3 11.68 -15.76 0.13
N ALA A 4 10.55 -16.41 0.36
CA ALA A 4 9.65 -16.81 -0.72
C ALA A 4 9.13 -15.61 -1.54
N GLN A 5 8.80 -14.50 -0.86
CA GLN A 5 8.39 -13.25 -1.51
C GLN A 5 9.54 -12.65 -2.35
N LEU A 6 10.76 -12.62 -1.80
CA LEU A 6 11.92 -12.09 -2.51
C LEU A 6 12.31 -12.93 -3.74
N THR A 7 12.21 -14.26 -3.63
CA THR A 7 12.64 -15.17 -4.70
C THR A 7 11.54 -15.46 -5.72
N HIS A 8 10.32 -14.99 -5.49
CA HIS A 8 9.13 -15.33 -6.28
C HIS A 8 8.90 -16.85 -6.34
N ALA A 9 9.03 -17.53 -5.20
CA ALA A 9 8.74 -18.95 -5.13
C ALA A 9 7.26 -19.23 -5.39
N ILE A 10 6.97 -20.16 -6.31
CA ILE A 10 5.61 -20.50 -6.74
C ILE A 10 5.00 -21.55 -5.80
N GLY A 11 5.83 -22.36 -5.18
CA GLY A 11 5.41 -23.45 -4.29
C GLY A 11 6.28 -23.61 -3.05
N LEU A 12 5.76 -24.35 -2.05
CA LEU A 12 6.53 -24.64 -0.83
C LEU A 12 7.76 -25.51 -1.11
N ASN A 13 7.73 -26.35 -2.16
CA ASN A 13 8.89 -27.13 -2.57
C ASN A 13 10.00 -26.20 -3.04
N ASP A 14 9.68 -25.20 -3.88
CA ASP A 14 10.66 -24.26 -4.41
C ASP A 14 11.37 -23.50 -3.28
N VAL A 15 10.63 -23.13 -2.24
CA VAL A 15 11.18 -22.49 -1.04
C VAL A 15 12.16 -23.42 -0.33
N CYS A 16 11.76 -24.68 -0.12
CA CYS A 16 12.59 -25.65 0.59
C CYS A 16 13.85 -26.01 -0.19
N ASP A 17 13.72 -26.23 -1.49
CA ASP A 17 14.83 -26.64 -2.37
C ASP A 17 15.82 -25.49 -2.55
N ALA A 18 15.34 -24.26 -2.77
CA ALA A 18 16.20 -23.10 -2.83
C ALA A 18 16.96 -22.85 -1.52
N LEU A 19 16.33 -23.05 -0.36
CA LEU A 19 17.00 -22.94 0.94
C LEU A 19 18.02 -24.06 1.15
N ARG A 20 17.80 -25.28 0.63
CA ARG A 20 18.78 -26.37 0.67
C ARG A 20 20.01 -26.09 -0.20
N LEU A 21 19.79 -25.54 -1.40
CA LEU A 21 20.88 -25.13 -2.29
C LEU A 21 21.79 -24.08 -1.64
N HIS A 22 21.24 -23.25 -0.78
CA HIS A 22 21.95 -22.21 -0.03
C HIS A 22 22.20 -22.60 1.45
N SER A 23 22.39 -23.89 1.75
CA SER A 23 22.54 -24.39 3.12
C SER A 23 23.74 -23.78 3.85
N GLY A 24 24.87 -23.54 3.19
CA GLY A 24 26.04 -22.89 3.77
C GLY A 24 25.72 -21.45 4.25
N PRO A 25 25.30 -20.53 3.37
CA PRO A 25 24.87 -19.19 3.79
C PRO A 25 23.73 -19.21 4.81
N LEU A 26 22.77 -20.14 4.70
CA LEU A 26 21.66 -20.29 5.65
C LEU A 26 22.17 -20.68 7.04
N SER A 27 23.08 -21.62 7.13
CA SER A 27 23.70 -22.08 8.38
C SER A 27 24.45 -20.95 9.10
N ALA A 28 25.05 -20.02 8.34
CA ALA A 28 25.69 -18.83 8.92
C ALA A 28 24.68 -17.90 9.65
N LEU A 29 23.37 -18.04 9.38
CA LEU A 29 22.31 -17.34 10.07
C LEU A 29 21.88 -18.15 11.33
N ARG A 30 22.69 -18.12 12.39
CA ARG A 30 22.42 -18.78 13.68
C ARG A 30 22.22 -20.30 13.56
N GLY A 31 22.94 -20.97 12.68
CA GLY A 31 22.81 -22.41 12.46
C GLY A 31 21.48 -22.83 11.83
N ALA A 32 20.80 -21.94 11.11
CA ALA A 32 19.53 -22.26 10.48
C ALA A 32 19.65 -23.37 9.43
N THR A 33 18.64 -24.23 9.38
CA THR A 33 18.53 -25.32 8.40
C THR A 33 17.30 -25.15 7.53
N ALA A 34 17.35 -25.64 6.29
CA ALA A 34 16.21 -25.61 5.40
C ALA A 34 15.05 -26.46 5.97
N PRO A 35 13.82 -25.94 6.05
CA PRO A 35 12.69 -26.70 6.52
C PRO A 35 12.30 -27.79 5.51
N SER A 36 11.65 -28.85 5.98
CA SER A 36 10.93 -29.75 5.09
C SER A 36 9.64 -29.09 4.61
N ARG A 37 9.14 -29.52 3.44
CA ARG A 37 7.83 -29.05 2.90
C ARG A 37 6.70 -29.25 3.92
N ASN A 38 6.66 -30.40 4.60
CA ASN A 38 5.62 -30.70 5.56
C ASN A 38 5.70 -29.75 6.76
N ASN A 39 6.87 -29.53 7.32
CA ASN A 39 7.06 -28.61 8.43
C ASN A 39 6.67 -27.17 8.05
N LEU A 40 7.03 -26.71 6.85
CA LEU A 40 6.66 -25.39 6.37
C LEU A 40 5.15 -25.27 6.14
N SER A 41 4.51 -26.28 5.57
CA SER A 41 3.06 -26.37 5.40
C SER A 41 2.32 -26.35 6.74
N HIS A 42 2.74 -27.17 7.69
CA HIS A 42 2.18 -27.19 9.04
C HIS A 42 2.34 -25.85 9.76
N ALA A 43 3.53 -25.24 9.68
CA ALA A 43 3.77 -23.92 10.27
C ALA A 43 2.85 -22.85 9.67
N ASN A 44 2.70 -22.85 8.34
CA ASN A 44 1.85 -21.92 7.61
C ASN A 44 0.35 -22.05 7.97
N LYS A 45 -0.08 -23.28 8.27
CA LYS A 45 -1.46 -23.57 8.67
C LYS A 45 -1.74 -23.28 10.16
N ARG A 46 -0.79 -23.62 11.06
CA ARG A 46 -1.01 -23.64 12.51
C ARG A 46 -0.52 -22.41 13.26
N ARG A 47 0.56 -21.76 12.83
CA ARG A 47 1.06 -20.56 13.49
C ARG A 47 0.12 -19.40 13.20
N ASP A 48 -0.38 -18.76 14.24
CA ASP A 48 -1.32 -17.65 14.12
C ASP A 48 -0.72 -16.50 13.30
N ALA A 49 -1.44 -16.07 12.28
CA ALA A 49 -1.03 -14.97 11.40
C ALA A 49 -0.96 -13.61 12.12
N THR A 50 -1.58 -13.48 13.30
CA THR A 50 -1.43 -12.29 14.16
C THR A 50 0.01 -12.05 14.60
N LEU A 51 0.85 -13.11 14.61
CA LEU A 51 2.29 -12.95 14.86
C LEU A 51 2.98 -12.15 13.74
N ALA A 52 2.63 -12.40 12.48
CA ALA A 52 3.17 -11.63 11.35
C ALA A 52 2.64 -10.19 11.33
N GLU A 53 1.38 -10.00 11.70
CA GLU A 53 0.77 -8.68 11.87
C GLU A 53 1.49 -7.87 12.95
N ARG A 54 1.65 -8.44 14.14
CA ARG A 54 2.37 -7.79 15.25
C ARG A 54 3.81 -7.46 14.86
N LEU A 55 4.51 -8.40 14.22
CA LEU A 55 5.86 -8.16 13.73
C LEU A 55 5.91 -7.00 12.74
N PHE A 56 4.96 -6.94 11.81
CA PHE A 56 4.87 -5.83 10.85
C PHE A 56 4.75 -4.48 11.56
N TRP A 57 3.81 -4.33 12.49
CA TRP A 57 3.60 -3.07 13.21
C TRP A 57 4.79 -2.71 14.11
N THR A 58 5.37 -3.69 14.81
CA THR A 58 6.56 -3.48 15.65
C THR A 58 7.76 -3.02 14.82
N VAL A 59 8.02 -3.66 13.68
CA VAL A 59 9.12 -3.27 12.79
C VAL A 59 8.86 -1.88 12.20
N LEU A 60 7.65 -1.60 11.73
CA LEU A 60 7.30 -0.29 11.19
C LEU A 60 7.53 0.82 12.23
N GLU A 61 7.06 0.64 13.45
CA GLU A 61 7.25 1.59 14.54
C GLU A 61 8.74 1.78 14.87
N HIS A 62 9.48 0.68 14.93
CA HIS A 62 10.93 0.73 15.18
C HIS A 62 11.68 1.52 14.08
N LEU A 63 11.40 1.26 12.82
CA LEU A 63 12.02 1.96 11.69
C LEU A 63 11.65 3.46 11.67
N GLN A 64 10.41 3.80 12.05
CA GLN A 64 9.98 5.19 12.17
C GLN A 64 10.72 5.94 13.29
N LYS A 65 10.98 5.25 14.42
CA LYS A 65 11.79 5.80 15.53
C LYS A 65 13.26 5.99 15.11
N LEU A 66 13.82 5.03 14.38
CA LEU A 66 15.20 5.12 13.88
C LEU A 66 15.41 6.25 12.88
N SER A 67 14.42 6.56 12.07
CA SER A 67 14.50 7.58 11.02
C SER A 67 13.26 8.45 10.98
N PRO A 68 13.27 9.64 11.61
CA PRO A 68 12.16 10.58 11.53
C PRO A 68 11.84 11.03 10.09
N GLY A 69 12.83 11.07 9.21
CA GLY A 69 12.65 11.35 7.78
C GLY A 69 11.81 10.27 7.08
N PHE A 70 12.02 9.01 7.43
CA PHE A 70 11.19 7.89 6.95
C PHE A 70 9.76 7.97 7.48
N ALA A 71 9.58 8.33 8.76
CA ALA A 71 8.26 8.46 9.38
C ALA A 71 7.40 9.54 8.73
N THR A 72 8.02 10.68 8.37
CA THR A 72 7.32 11.88 7.88
C THR A 72 7.30 12.01 6.36
N GLY A 73 8.06 11.21 5.63
CA GLY A 73 8.16 11.29 4.18
C GLY A 73 8.72 12.62 3.65
N ARG A 74 9.44 13.39 4.46
CA ARG A 74 9.93 14.74 4.11
C ARG A 74 10.82 14.79 2.86
N GLN A 75 11.32 13.67 2.38
CA GLN A 75 12.15 13.57 1.17
C GLN A 75 11.33 13.43 -0.11
N GLY A 76 10.00 13.23 -0.03
CA GLY A 76 9.14 13.10 -1.20
C GLY A 76 8.99 14.41 -1.98
N LYS A 77 9.02 14.34 -3.32
CA LYS A 77 8.65 15.43 -4.23
C LYS A 77 7.19 15.23 -4.66
N GLY A 78 6.39 16.28 -4.78
CA GLY A 78 5.06 16.17 -5.38
C GLY A 78 3.99 17.09 -4.79
N LEU A 79 2.79 16.98 -5.33
CA LEU A 79 1.61 17.80 -5.01
C LEU A 79 1.21 17.76 -3.52
N ALA A 80 1.31 16.60 -2.90
CA ALA A 80 0.99 16.41 -1.48
C ALA A 80 1.77 17.37 -0.55
N ARG A 81 2.98 17.75 -0.94
CA ARG A 81 3.82 18.67 -0.15
C ARG A 81 3.28 20.09 -0.02
N ARG A 82 2.37 20.51 -0.90
CA ARG A 82 1.69 21.80 -0.79
C ARG A 82 0.81 21.88 0.45
N PHE A 83 0.36 20.71 0.93
CA PHE A 83 -0.48 20.60 2.11
C PHE A 83 0.40 20.30 3.32
N ARG A 84 0.40 21.18 4.30
CA ARG A 84 1.15 20.99 5.57
C ARG A 84 0.47 20.02 6.53
N ARG A 85 -0.67 19.46 6.13
CA ARG A 85 -1.49 18.53 6.91
C ARG A 85 -1.14 17.09 6.57
N VAL A 86 -1.36 16.19 7.51
CA VAL A 86 -1.30 14.75 7.21
C VAL A 86 -2.44 14.39 6.27
N ILE A 87 -2.12 13.66 5.23
CA ILE A 87 -3.07 13.23 4.21
C ILE A 87 -3.08 11.71 4.18
N HIS A 88 -4.25 11.14 4.40
CA HIS A 88 -4.50 9.72 4.29
C HIS A 88 -5.22 9.41 2.98
N VAL A 89 -4.78 8.36 2.31
CA VAL A 89 -5.51 7.80 1.17
C VAL A 89 -6.07 6.45 1.59
N VAL A 90 -7.36 6.27 1.39
CA VAL A 90 -8.09 5.04 1.73
C VAL A 90 -8.58 4.39 0.44
N ASP A 91 -8.22 3.13 0.27
CA ASP A 91 -8.71 2.30 -0.82
C ASP A 91 -8.64 0.82 -0.45
N SER A 92 -9.27 -0.02 -1.26
CA SER A 92 -9.21 -1.47 -1.13
C SER A 92 -8.71 -2.11 -2.40
N SER A 93 -8.14 -3.30 -2.26
CA SER A 93 -7.72 -4.09 -3.40
C SER A 93 -8.15 -5.53 -3.23
N THR A 94 -8.83 -6.05 -4.24
CA THR A 94 -9.21 -7.46 -4.30
C THR A 94 -8.02 -8.30 -4.76
N ILE A 95 -7.74 -9.37 -4.04
CA ILE A 95 -6.68 -10.32 -4.32
C ILE A 95 -7.35 -11.64 -4.68
N ALA A 96 -7.19 -12.08 -5.94
CA ALA A 96 -7.73 -13.34 -6.40
C ALA A 96 -7.05 -14.51 -5.67
N LEU A 97 -7.83 -15.50 -5.26
CA LEU A 97 -7.36 -16.69 -4.57
C LEU A 97 -7.73 -17.92 -5.41
N ILE A 98 -7.03 -19.04 -5.19
CA ILE A 98 -7.34 -20.31 -5.82
C ILE A 98 -8.68 -20.85 -5.33
N ALA A 99 -9.33 -21.70 -6.15
CA ALA A 99 -10.67 -22.21 -5.87
C ALA A 99 -10.79 -22.96 -4.52
N SER A 100 -9.71 -23.56 -4.04
CA SER A 100 -9.68 -24.23 -2.72
C SER A 100 -9.82 -23.27 -1.51
N CYS A 101 -9.81 -21.96 -1.73
CA CYS A 101 -10.08 -20.95 -0.69
C CYS A 101 -11.57 -20.56 -0.61
N ILE A 102 -12.45 -21.18 -1.40
CA ILE A 102 -13.86 -20.75 -1.54
C ILE A 102 -14.65 -20.84 -0.23
N ASP A 103 -14.31 -21.78 0.62
CA ASP A 103 -15.04 -22.04 1.88
C ASP A 103 -15.03 -20.82 2.80
N TRP A 104 -13.94 -20.06 2.81
CA TRP A 104 -13.80 -18.88 3.68
C TRP A 104 -13.74 -17.55 2.91
N ALA A 105 -13.42 -17.57 1.61
CA ALA A 105 -13.16 -16.37 0.79
C ALA A 105 -14.09 -16.29 -0.44
N GLN A 106 -15.31 -16.81 -0.37
CA GLN A 106 -16.26 -16.73 -1.47
C GLN A 106 -16.53 -15.28 -1.88
N HIS A 107 -16.28 -14.93 -3.14
CA HIS A 107 -16.48 -13.58 -3.67
C HIS A 107 -17.63 -13.52 -4.68
N ARG A 108 -17.63 -14.41 -5.65
CA ARG A 108 -18.69 -14.58 -6.67
C ARG A 108 -18.95 -16.06 -6.88
N ARG A 109 -19.98 -16.41 -7.65
CA ARG A 109 -20.20 -17.83 -8.00
C ARG A 109 -18.89 -18.47 -8.46
N ARG A 110 -18.37 -19.46 -7.71
CA ARG A 110 -17.14 -20.24 -7.99
C ARG A 110 -15.81 -19.46 -8.00
N LYS A 111 -15.72 -18.27 -7.39
CA LYS A 111 -14.47 -17.52 -7.26
C LYS A 111 -14.17 -17.20 -5.81
N ALA A 112 -12.92 -17.38 -5.42
CA ALA A 112 -12.42 -16.99 -4.10
C ALA A 112 -11.58 -15.70 -4.23
N ALA A 113 -11.75 -14.79 -3.29
CA ALA A 113 -10.94 -13.58 -3.20
C ALA A 113 -10.85 -13.06 -1.77
N ALA A 114 -9.69 -12.57 -1.40
CA ALA A 114 -9.51 -11.73 -0.23
C ALA A 114 -9.55 -10.25 -0.62
N LYS A 115 -9.94 -9.41 0.31
CA LYS A 115 -9.90 -7.96 0.16
C LYS A 115 -8.92 -7.37 1.18
N LEU A 116 -8.07 -6.50 0.70
CA LEU A 116 -7.09 -5.76 1.49
C LEU A 116 -7.52 -4.30 1.53
N HIS A 117 -8.01 -3.82 2.67
CA HIS A 117 -8.29 -2.41 2.91
C HIS A 117 -7.05 -1.75 3.52
N VAL A 118 -6.68 -0.60 3.00
CA VAL A 118 -5.49 0.13 3.46
C VAL A 118 -5.81 1.61 3.63
N ARG A 119 -5.34 2.17 4.75
CA ARG A 119 -5.15 3.60 4.89
C ARG A 119 -3.66 3.90 4.81
N LEU A 120 -3.26 4.62 3.78
CA LEU A 120 -1.88 4.96 3.47
C LEU A 120 -1.63 6.43 3.80
N ASP A 121 -0.55 6.72 4.52
CA ASP A 121 -0.05 8.08 4.67
C ASP A 121 0.58 8.52 3.33
N LEU A 122 0.06 9.59 2.75
CA LEU A 122 0.45 10.03 1.41
C LEU A 122 1.88 10.58 1.34
N HIS A 123 2.40 11.13 2.43
CA HIS A 123 3.74 11.72 2.47
C HIS A 123 4.83 10.65 2.60
N SER A 124 4.65 9.70 3.50
CA SER A 124 5.61 8.63 3.76
C SER A 124 5.38 7.39 2.87
N LEU A 125 4.18 7.24 2.30
CA LEU A 125 3.70 6.04 1.62
C LEU A 125 3.74 4.81 2.53
N LEU A 126 3.51 5.01 3.83
CA LEU A 126 3.48 3.95 4.82
C LEU A 126 2.04 3.64 5.23
N PRO A 127 1.69 2.36 5.41
CA PRO A 127 0.39 1.97 5.95
C PRO A 127 0.18 2.53 7.36
N ARG A 128 -1.00 3.08 7.62
CA ARG A 128 -1.47 3.51 8.94
C ARG A 128 -2.60 2.62 9.47
N PHE A 129 -3.23 1.89 8.58
CA PHE A 129 -4.24 0.88 8.88
C PHE A 129 -4.24 -0.17 7.77
N VAL A 130 -4.43 -1.42 8.13
CA VAL A 130 -4.56 -2.55 7.21
C VAL A 130 -5.59 -3.53 7.76
N LEU A 131 -6.54 -3.93 6.92
CA LEU A 131 -7.51 -4.98 7.22
C LEU A 131 -7.52 -6.00 6.09
N VAL A 132 -7.41 -7.28 6.43
CA VAL A 132 -7.47 -8.41 5.50
C VAL A 132 -8.71 -9.25 5.78
N GLU A 133 -9.65 -9.27 4.85
CA GLU A 133 -10.90 -10.03 5.00
C GLU A 133 -11.31 -10.74 3.71
N SER A 134 -12.43 -11.50 3.75
CA SER A 134 -13.05 -12.04 2.55
C SER A 134 -13.65 -10.91 1.70
N ALA A 135 -13.61 -11.03 0.37
CA ALA A 135 -14.08 -9.97 -0.54
C ALA A 135 -15.62 -9.88 -0.65
N LYS A 136 -16.37 -10.23 0.39
CA LYS A 136 -17.84 -10.17 0.44
C LYS A 136 -18.38 -8.78 0.75
N ALA A 137 -17.76 -8.10 1.72
CA ALA A 137 -18.28 -6.85 2.24
C ALA A 137 -18.08 -5.69 1.25
N ALA A 138 -19.04 -4.77 1.20
CA ALA A 138 -18.88 -3.50 0.48
C ALA A 138 -17.87 -2.60 1.22
N ASP A 139 -17.12 -1.80 0.47
CA ASP A 139 -16.07 -0.93 1.03
C ASP A 139 -16.63 0.10 2.02
N SER A 140 -17.84 0.60 1.78
CA SER A 140 -18.52 1.57 2.66
C SER A 140 -18.75 1.04 4.08
N ILE A 141 -18.96 -0.26 4.25
CA ILE A 141 -19.15 -0.89 5.58
C ILE A 141 -17.86 -0.77 6.43
N ARG A 142 -16.71 -0.75 5.79
CA ARG A 142 -15.39 -0.66 6.46
C ARG A 142 -14.87 0.77 6.62
N ALA A 143 -15.58 1.76 6.08
CA ALA A 143 -15.14 3.15 6.06
C ALA A 143 -14.77 3.67 7.45
N ALA A 144 -15.64 3.46 8.44
CA ALA A 144 -15.41 3.90 9.82
C ALA A 144 -14.20 3.21 10.47
N GLU A 145 -14.07 1.88 10.28
CA GLU A 145 -12.96 1.11 10.83
C GLU A 145 -11.61 1.53 10.22
N VAL A 146 -11.56 1.70 8.90
CA VAL A 146 -10.34 2.11 8.18
C VAL A 146 -9.92 3.53 8.56
N CYS A 147 -10.87 4.41 8.89
CA CYS A 147 -10.59 5.79 9.32
C CYS A 147 -10.40 5.95 10.83
N ALA A 148 -10.51 4.88 11.62
CA ALA A 148 -10.32 4.96 13.07
C ALA A 148 -8.97 5.59 13.42
N GLY A 149 -8.98 6.55 14.38
CA GLY A 149 -7.81 7.25 14.88
C GLY A 149 -7.22 8.33 13.94
N VAL A 150 -7.95 8.74 12.89
CA VAL A 150 -7.64 9.97 12.14
C VAL A 150 -7.94 11.17 13.04
N LYS A 151 -7.05 12.15 13.05
CA LYS A 151 -7.12 13.28 13.98
C LYS A 151 -7.80 14.50 13.35
N PRO A 152 -8.40 15.39 14.16
CA PRO A 152 -8.89 16.67 13.69
C PRO A 152 -7.85 17.44 12.87
N GLY A 153 -8.26 18.01 11.76
CA GLY A 153 -7.40 18.76 10.86
C GLY A 153 -6.61 17.92 9.86
N GLU A 154 -6.57 16.58 9.98
CA GLU A 154 -6.03 15.69 8.94
C GLU A 154 -6.99 15.59 7.76
N ILE A 155 -6.50 15.08 6.64
CA ILE A 155 -7.26 14.94 5.39
C ILE A 155 -7.37 13.47 5.05
N VAL A 156 -8.57 13.02 4.67
CA VAL A 156 -8.80 11.67 4.16
C VAL A 156 -9.31 11.73 2.71
N ILE A 157 -8.70 11.00 1.82
CA ILE A 157 -9.10 10.88 0.43
C ILE A 157 -9.64 9.46 0.21
N PHE A 158 -10.87 9.36 -0.27
CA PHE A 158 -11.54 8.07 -0.53
C PHE A 158 -11.82 7.87 -2.01
N ASP A 159 -11.88 6.60 -2.41
CA ASP A 159 -12.65 6.27 -3.61
C ASP A 159 -14.16 6.34 -3.34
N ARG A 160 -14.93 6.54 -4.41
CA ARG A 160 -16.41 6.61 -4.34
C ARG A 160 -17.07 5.37 -3.71
N ALA A 161 -16.38 4.23 -3.69
CA ALA A 161 -16.88 3.00 -3.06
C ALA A 161 -17.02 3.12 -1.54
N TYR A 162 -16.24 4.01 -0.92
CA TYR A 162 -16.29 4.29 0.53
C TYR A 162 -17.31 5.36 0.92
N VAL A 163 -18.03 5.97 -0.03
CA VAL A 163 -19.00 7.04 0.29
C VAL A 163 -20.17 6.47 1.08
N ASP A 164 -20.22 6.88 2.34
CA ASP A 164 -21.29 6.67 3.30
C ASP A 164 -21.54 7.99 4.05
N PHE A 165 -22.75 8.52 3.97
CA PHE A 165 -23.04 9.85 4.50
C PHE A 165 -23.08 9.91 6.03
N ILE A 166 -23.39 8.80 6.72
CA ILE A 166 -23.28 8.71 8.19
C ILE A 166 -21.81 8.87 8.57
N HIS A 167 -20.94 8.09 7.96
CA HIS A 167 -19.50 8.16 8.23
C HIS A 167 -18.89 9.53 7.87
N LEU A 168 -19.26 10.09 6.71
CA LEU A 168 -18.79 11.43 6.33
C LEU A 168 -19.26 12.51 7.30
N GLY A 169 -20.48 12.38 7.86
CA GLY A 169 -21.00 13.25 8.93
C GLY A 169 -20.17 13.14 10.20
N VAL A 170 -19.81 11.92 10.62
CA VAL A 170 -18.93 11.70 11.78
C VAL A 170 -17.57 12.35 11.56
N LEU A 171 -16.93 12.13 10.43
CA LEU A 171 -15.65 12.77 10.11
C LEU A 171 -15.74 14.31 10.13
N ASN A 172 -16.85 14.86 9.64
CA ASN A 172 -17.09 16.31 9.68
C ASN A 172 -17.19 16.82 11.11
N GLY A 173 -17.97 16.13 11.96
CA GLY A 173 -18.11 16.43 13.38
C GLY A 173 -16.79 16.33 14.15
N ASP A 174 -15.93 15.40 13.79
CA ASP A 174 -14.59 15.20 14.37
C ASP A 174 -13.55 16.21 13.83
N GLY A 175 -13.95 17.15 12.96
CA GLY A 175 -13.03 18.14 12.36
C GLY A 175 -12.03 17.56 11.38
N VAL A 176 -12.29 16.39 10.83
CA VAL A 176 -11.48 15.74 9.79
C VAL A 176 -11.94 16.23 8.42
N PHE A 177 -11.00 16.63 7.58
CA PHE A 177 -11.30 16.99 6.20
C PHE A 177 -11.32 15.75 5.32
N TRP A 178 -12.26 15.71 4.37
CA TRP A 178 -12.32 14.61 3.43
C TRP A 178 -12.52 15.09 1.99
N VAL A 179 -12.02 14.31 1.04
CA VAL A 179 -12.22 14.48 -0.40
C VAL A 179 -12.60 13.13 -1.01
N THR A 180 -13.66 13.11 -1.78
CA THR A 180 -14.10 11.91 -2.51
C THR A 180 -14.62 12.26 -3.90
N ARG A 181 -14.77 11.25 -4.75
CA ARG A 181 -15.48 11.38 -6.02
C ARG A 181 -16.99 11.15 -5.81
N SER A 182 -17.82 11.96 -6.44
CA SER A 182 -19.27 11.76 -6.43
C SER A 182 -19.66 10.44 -7.12
N LYS A 183 -20.75 9.82 -6.63
CA LYS A 183 -21.43 8.75 -7.36
C LYS A 183 -22.41 9.39 -8.36
N GLU A 184 -22.54 8.82 -9.53
CA GLU A 184 -23.43 9.32 -10.59
C GLU A 184 -24.92 9.34 -10.19
N SER A 185 -25.29 8.46 -9.25
CA SER A 185 -26.66 8.38 -8.71
C SER A 185 -27.01 9.47 -7.69
N LEU A 186 -26.05 10.29 -7.26
CA LEU A 186 -26.27 11.33 -6.27
C LEU A 186 -26.90 12.57 -6.91
N CYS A 187 -28.00 13.03 -6.30
CA CYS A 187 -28.68 14.24 -6.71
C CYS A 187 -28.47 15.35 -5.67
N PHE A 188 -28.09 16.53 -6.14
CA PHE A 188 -27.78 17.69 -5.32
C PHE A 188 -28.72 18.86 -5.61
N ARG A 189 -28.97 19.69 -4.59
CA ARG A 189 -29.50 21.03 -4.74
C ARG A 189 -28.36 22.02 -4.49
N VAL A 190 -28.11 22.89 -5.46
CA VAL A 190 -27.12 23.98 -5.33
C VAL A 190 -27.68 25.02 -4.35
N VAL A 191 -26.88 25.32 -3.33
CA VAL A 191 -27.18 26.35 -2.32
C VAL A 191 -26.50 27.67 -2.72
N LYS A 192 -25.24 27.59 -3.17
CA LYS A 192 -24.45 28.75 -3.56
C LYS A 192 -23.42 28.35 -4.65
N ARG A 193 -23.27 29.19 -5.64
CA ARG A 193 -22.16 29.10 -6.60
C ARG A 193 -20.99 29.91 -6.08
N LEU A 194 -19.81 29.32 -6.06
CA LEU A 194 -18.57 29.98 -5.67
C LEU A 194 -17.88 30.59 -6.90
N PRO A 195 -17.00 31.60 -6.71
CA PRO A 195 -16.26 32.18 -7.81
C PRO A 195 -15.46 31.11 -8.54
N LYS A 196 -15.61 31.09 -9.88
CA LYS A 196 -14.85 30.16 -10.70
C LYS A 196 -13.38 30.61 -10.73
N PRO A 197 -12.43 29.70 -10.43
CA PRO A 197 -11.01 30.03 -10.52
C PRO A 197 -10.59 30.24 -12.00
N THR A 198 -9.45 30.88 -12.21
CA THR A 198 -8.86 31.11 -13.54
C THR A 198 -8.39 29.82 -14.22
N ASP A 199 -8.20 28.74 -13.45
CA ASP A 199 -7.82 27.43 -13.99
C ASP A 199 -8.92 26.85 -14.87
N LYS A 200 -8.63 26.73 -16.17
CA LYS A 200 -9.57 26.22 -17.18
C LYS A 200 -10.04 24.78 -16.92
N ARG A 201 -9.29 24.02 -16.14
CA ARG A 201 -9.68 22.64 -15.75
C ARG A 201 -10.91 22.63 -14.84
N ILE A 202 -11.19 23.71 -14.12
CA ILE A 202 -12.34 23.77 -13.20
C ILE A 202 -13.58 24.23 -13.97
N LEU A 203 -14.57 23.37 -14.05
CA LEU A 203 -15.83 23.61 -14.75
C LEU A 203 -16.87 24.32 -13.85
N SER A 204 -17.00 23.88 -12.60
CA SER A 204 -17.86 24.56 -11.61
C SER A 204 -17.36 24.33 -10.18
N ASP A 205 -17.75 25.24 -9.29
CA ASP A 205 -17.44 25.23 -7.87
C ASP A 205 -18.67 25.71 -7.11
N GLU A 206 -19.28 24.82 -6.31
CA GLU A 206 -20.62 25.05 -5.75
C GLU A 206 -20.71 24.49 -4.34
N LEU A 207 -21.49 25.14 -3.48
CA LEU A 207 -22.01 24.55 -2.24
C LEU A 207 -23.32 23.85 -2.55
N VAL A 208 -23.43 22.60 -2.14
CA VAL A 208 -24.58 21.75 -2.42
C VAL A 208 -25.08 21.03 -1.17
N VAL A 209 -26.35 20.69 -1.17
CA VAL A 209 -26.96 19.78 -0.20
C VAL A 209 -27.60 18.60 -0.93
N LEU A 210 -27.67 17.46 -0.26
CA LEU A 210 -28.29 16.25 -0.80
C LEU A 210 -29.78 16.47 -1.01
N LYS A 211 -30.33 16.02 -2.15
CA LYS A 211 -31.77 16.05 -2.42
C LYS A 211 -32.50 14.90 -1.75
N ASN A 212 -31.91 13.71 -1.73
CA ASN A 212 -32.51 12.54 -1.10
C ASN A 212 -32.67 12.79 0.40
N LYS A 213 -33.88 12.53 0.92
CA LYS A 213 -34.28 12.83 2.30
C LYS A 213 -33.48 12.07 3.33
N ASP A 214 -33.24 10.77 3.09
CA ASP A 214 -32.53 9.90 4.02
C ASP A 214 -31.01 10.25 4.04
N SER A 215 -30.41 10.44 2.87
CA SER A 215 -29.01 10.87 2.77
C SER A 215 -28.80 12.24 3.42
N ARG A 216 -29.77 13.15 3.27
CA ARG A 216 -29.72 14.48 3.88
C ARG A 216 -29.91 14.44 5.40
N ALA A 217 -30.69 13.50 5.92
CA ALA A 217 -30.82 13.30 7.37
C ALA A 217 -29.45 12.83 7.95
N ASN A 218 -28.74 12.02 7.24
CA ASN A 218 -27.42 11.50 7.65
C ASN A 218 -26.27 12.53 7.47
N TYR A 219 -26.41 13.48 6.53
CA TYR A 219 -25.46 14.57 6.30
C TYR A 219 -26.24 15.86 5.98
N PRO A 220 -26.69 16.61 7.00
CA PRO A 220 -27.53 17.77 6.82
C PRO A 220 -26.77 19.01 6.30
N GLU A 221 -25.47 19.09 6.53
CA GLU A 221 -24.67 20.25 6.20
C GLU A 221 -24.47 20.40 4.68
N ALA A 222 -24.16 21.62 4.26
CA ALA A 222 -23.72 21.86 2.89
C ALA A 222 -22.29 21.35 2.70
N MET A 223 -22.08 20.63 1.62
CA MET A 223 -20.76 20.20 1.17
C MET A 223 -20.37 20.96 -0.12
N ARG A 224 -19.09 21.02 -0.40
CA ARG A 224 -18.59 21.63 -1.62
C ARG A 224 -18.50 20.59 -2.72
N ARG A 225 -18.98 20.95 -3.90
CA ARG A 225 -18.90 20.17 -5.13
C ARG A 225 -18.03 20.91 -6.15
N VAL A 226 -16.96 20.27 -6.57
CA VAL A 226 -16.05 20.78 -7.61
C VAL A 226 -16.13 19.86 -8.83
N ARG A 227 -16.48 20.42 -9.99
CA ARG A 227 -16.41 19.71 -11.27
C ARG A 227 -15.15 20.14 -12.01
N ALA A 228 -14.36 19.20 -12.45
CA ALA A 228 -13.09 19.47 -13.10
C ALA A 228 -12.80 18.48 -14.23
N LEU A 229 -12.03 18.94 -15.23
CA LEU A 229 -11.42 18.09 -16.24
C LEU A 229 -10.16 17.44 -15.66
N VAL A 230 -10.08 16.13 -15.77
CA VAL A 230 -8.93 15.31 -15.31
C VAL A 230 -8.47 14.47 -16.48
N GLU A 231 -7.17 14.52 -16.76
CA GLU A 231 -6.55 13.66 -17.75
C GLU A 231 -6.40 12.22 -17.20
N ILE A 232 -6.99 11.25 -17.90
CA ILE A 232 -6.90 9.82 -17.61
C ILE A 232 -6.59 9.11 -18.92
N ASP A 233 -5.47 8.39 -18.96
CA ASP A 233 -5.00 7.65 -20.14
C ASP A 233 -4.93 8.54 -21.41
N GLY A 234 -4.44 9.77 -21.25
CA GLY A 234 -4.30 10.75 -22.34
C GLY A 234 -5.62 11.35 -22.83
N LYS A 235 -6.74 11.13 -22.11
CA LYS A 235 -8.06 11.68 -22.44
C LYS A 235 -8.56 12.55 -21.30
N GLU A 236 -9.07 13.72 -21.62
CA GLU A 236 -9.78 14.55 -20.65
C GLU A 236 -11.15 13.95 -20.32
N ARG A 237 -11.40 13.80 -19.03
CA ARG A 237 -12.69 13.35 -18.52
C ARG A 237 -13.19 14.31 -17.45
N GLU A 238 -14.47 14.61 -17.49
CA GLU A 238 -15.11 15.34 -16.42
C GLU A 238 -15.25 14.47 -15.18
N MET A 239 -14.83 15.02 -14.05
CA MET A 239 -14.98 14.40 -12.73
C MET A 239 -15.62 15.37 -11.74
N GLU A 240 -16.43 14.81 -10.85
CA GLU A 240 -17.10 15.54 -9.79
C GLU A 240 -16.54 15.11 -8.44
N PHE A 241 -16.03 16.08 -7.67
CA PHE A 241 -15.45 15.89 -6.35
C PHE A 241 -16.30 16.52 -5.27
N LEU A 242 -16.41 15.85 -4.13
CA LEU A 242 -17.08 16.30 -2.95
C LEU A 242 -16.09 16.48 -1.81
N THR A 243 -16.27 17.52 -0.99
CA THR A 243 -15.47 17.78 0.21
C THR A 243 -16.26 18.60 1.23
N ASN A 244 -15.93 18.46 2.51
CA ASN A 244 -16.42 19.35 3.58
C ASN A 244 -15.58 20.63 3.71
N ASN A 245 -14.46 20.75 3.00
CA ASN A 245 -13.63 21.95 3.09
C ASN A 245 -14.06 23.01 2.07
N VAL A 246 -14.48 24.14 2.59
CA VAL A 246 -14.96 25.28 1.78
C VAL A 246 -13.89 26.35 1.56
N SER A 247 -12.74 26.26 2.27
CA SER A 247 -11.69 27.29 2.23
C SER A 247 -10.58 27.02 1.20
N TRP A 248 -10.36 25.76 0.78
CA TRP A 248 -9.35 25.43 -0.22
C TRP A 248 -9.76 25.97 -1.59
N SER A 249 -8.76 26.15 -2.50
CA SER A 249 -9.11 26.41 -3.89
C SER A 249 -9.72 25.17 -4.55
N ALA A 250 -10.61 25.35 -5.55
CA ALA A 250 -11.17 24.22 -6.31
C ALA A 250 -10.08 23.38 -6.97
N THR A 251 -9.01 24.03 -7.46
CA THR A 251 -7.82 23.36 -7.99
C THR A 251 -7.14 22.47 -6.97
N SER A 252 -7.04 22.92 -5.70
CA SER A 252 -6.48 22.12 -4.61
C SER A 252 -7.31 20.87 -4.32
N VAL A 253 -8.65 20.96 -4.40
CA VAL A 253 -9.53 19.79 -4.22
C VAL A 253 -9.29 18.76 -5.32
N ALA A 254 -9.25 19.18 -6.57
CA ALA A 254 -8.97 18.30 -7.71
C ALA A 254 -7.57 17.68 -7.64
N ASP A 255 -6.55 18.47 -7.26
CA ASP A 255 -5.17 18.02 -7.09
C ASP A 255 -5.03 17.02 -5.94
N LEU A 256 -5.74 17.23 -4.81
CA LEU A 256 -5.79 16.27 -3.71
C LEU A 256 -6.34 14.92 -4.16
N TYR A 257 -7.47 14.94 -4.86
CA TYR A 257 -8.05 13.68 -5.33
C TYR A 257 -7.12 12.95 -6.33
N ARG A 258 -6.40 13.68 -7.17
CA ARG A 258 -5.39 13.10 -8.07
C ARG A 258 -4.30 12.35 -7.30
N CYS A 259 -3.95 12.81 -6.09
CA CYS A 259 -2.97 12.11 -5.25
C CYS A 259 -3.44 10.70 -4.81
N ARG A 260 -4.75 10.39 -4.91
CA ARG A 260 -5.28 9.05 -4.63
C ARG A 260 -4.58 7.96 -5.45
N TRP A 261 -4.11 8.29 -6.66
CA TRP A 261 -3.36 7.34 -7.50
C TRP A 261 -2.16 6.69 -6.78
N GLN A 262 -1.60 7.31 -5.77
CA GLN A 262 -0.47 6.75 -5.02
C GLN A 262 -0.81 5.42 -4.31
N ILE A 263 -2.06 5.24 -3.89
CA ILE A 263 -2.47 3.95 -3.28
C ILE A 263 -2.60 2.84 -4.34
N GLU A 264 -2.94 3.18 -5.57
CA GLU A 264 -2.94 2.21 -6.68
C GLU A 264 -1.51 1.77 -7.02
N VAL A 265 -0.55 2.70 -7.00
CA VAL A 265 0.87 2.37 -7.15
C VAL A 265 1.34 1.47 -6.00
N PHE A 266 0.94 1.76 -4.76
CA PHE A 266 1.20 0.89 -3.60
C PHE A 266 0.65 -0.52 -3.84
N PHE A 267 -0.62 -0.67 -4.23
CA PHE A 267 -1.20 -1.99 -4.50
C PHE A 267 -0.51 -2.71 -5.66
N LYS A 268 -0.10 -1.97 -6.70
CA LYS A 268 0.69 -2.53 -7.79
C LYS A 268 2.02 -3.09 -7.30
N GLN A 269 2.73 -2.38 -6.42
CA GLN A 269 3.99 -2.85 -5.83
C GLN A 269 3.78 -4.11 -4.99
N ILE A 270 2.75 -4.15 -4.15
CA ILE A 270 2.43 -5.34 -3.33
C ILE A 270 2.05 -6.53 -4.21
N LYS A 271 1.17 -6.35 -5.19
CA LYS A 271 0.66 -7.44 -6.01
C LYS A 271 1.67 -7.97 -7.03
N GLN A 272 2.33 -7.07 -7.74
CA GLN A 272 3.20 -7.44 -8.86
C GLN A 272 4.66 -7.63 -8.43
N SER A 273 5.24 -6.66 -7.74
CA SER A 273 6.65 -6.75 -7.36
C SER A 273 6.88 -7.72 -6.22
N LEU A 274 5.95 -7.80 -5.26
CA LEU A 274 6.06 -8.71 -4.11
C LEU A 274 5.20 -9.98 -4.27
N GLN A 275 4.68 -10.21 -5.46
CA GLN A 275 3.98 -11.44 -5.88
C GLN A 275 2.89 -11.90 -4.90
N LEU A 276 2.05 -10.98 -4.46
CA LEU A 276 0.91 -11.33 -3.59
C LEU A 276 -0.22 -12.04 -4.36
N CYS A 277 -0.02 -12.38 -5.64
CA CYS A 277 -1.00 -13.10 -6.46
C CYS A 277 -0.87 -14.62 -6.33
N ASP A 278 0.33 -15.13 -5.99
CA ASP A 278 0.61 -16.57 -5.91
C ASP A 278 0.78 -16.98 -4.45
N PHE A 279 -0.26 -17.59 -3.89
CA PHE A 279 -0.26 -17.97 -2.49
C PHE A 279 0.33 -19.35 -2.26
N LEU A 280 1.28 -19.44 -1.33
CA LEU A 280 1.93 -20.67 -0.88
C LEU A 280 1.06 -21.53 0.05
N GLY A 281 -0.20 -21.15 0.28
CA GLY A 281 -1.17 -21.88 1.07
C GLY A 281 -2.58 -21.38 0.84
N ASN A 282 -3.57 -22.24 1.09
CA ASN A 282 -4.99 -22.01 0.80
C ASN A 282 -5.86 -21.73 2.03
N SER A 283 -5.35 -21.86 3.24
CA SER A 283 -6.10 -21.50 4.46
C SER A 283 -6.13 -19.98 4.66
N ALA A 284 -7.18 -19.48 5.31
CA ALA A 284 -7.29 -18.07 5.67
C ALA A 284 -6.05 -17.56 6.44
N ASN A 285 -5.54 -18.41 7.33
CA ASN A 285 -4.33 -18.12 8.10
C ASN A 285 -3.09 -17.98 7.20
N ALA A 286 -2.89 -18.91 6.26
CA ALA A 286 -1.76 -18.88 5.34
C ALA A 286 -1.79 -17.65 4.43
N VAL A 287 -2.97 -17.26 3.94
CA VAL A 287 -3.16 -16.04 3.13
C VAL A 287 -2.84 -14.79 3.94
N ARG A 288 -3.33 -14.70 5.19
CA ARG A 288 -2.99 -13.58 6.09
C ARG A 288 -1.48 -13.51 6.35
N TRP A 289 -0.84 -14.64 6.63
CA TRP A 289 0.62 -14.71 6.79
C TRP A 289 1.35 -14.11 5.59
N GLN A 290 0.94 -14.47 4.38
CA GLN A 290 1.59 -14.00 3.16
C GLN A 290 1.35 -12.52 2.93
N VAL A 291 0.13 -12.02 3.18
CA VAL A 291 -0.18 -10.59 3.09
C VAL A 291 0.68 -9.76 4.05
N TRP A 292 0.73 -10.14 5.33
CA TRP A 292 1.54 -9.42 6.33
C TRP A 292 3.04 -9.49 6.04
N THR A 293 3.50 -10.63 5.50
CA THR A 293 4.89 -10.77 5.08
C THR A 293 5.24 -9.88 3.88
N ALA A 294 4.34 -9.75 2.91
CA ALA A 294 4.52 -8.86 1.77
C ALA A 294 4.52 -7.38 2.20
N LEU A 295 3.63 -7.00 3.12
CA LEU A 295 3.60 -5.67 3.70
C LEU A 295 4.88 -5.35 4.48
N LEU A 296 5.39 -6.31 5.25
CA LEU A 296 6.65 -6.18 5.97
C LEU A 296 7.81 -5.96 4.98
N LEU A 297 7.87 -6.76 3.92
CA LEU A 297 8.90 -6.60 2.89
C LEU A 297 8.79 -5.22 2.20
N TYR A 298 7.57 -4.77 1.91
CA TYR A 298 7.34 -3.44 1.36
C TYR A 298 7.93 -2.35 2.26
N VAL A 299 7.66 -2.40 3.56
CA VAL A 299 8.16 -1.40 4.53
C VAL A 299 9.68 -1.43 4.62
N LEU A 300 10.29 -2.62 4.67
CA LEU A 300 11.74 -2.76 4.66
C LEU A 300 12.38 -2.18 3.40
N MET A 301 11.80 -2.45 2.23
CA MET A 301 12.28 -1.88 0.96
C MET A 301 12.08 -0.36 0.90
N ARG A 302 10.97 0.16 1.41
CA ARG A 302 10.74 1.62 1.52
C ARG A 302 11.78 2.27 2.42
N PHE A 303 12.12 1.61 3.53
CA PHE A 303 13.18 2.07 4.42
C PHE A 303 14.53 2.13 3.70
N LEU A 304 14.91 1.08 2.99
CA LEU A 304 16.12 1.08 2.17
C LEU A 304 16.12 2.18 1.11
N CYS A 305 14.99 2.43 0.43
CA CYS A 305 14.86 3.55 -0.52
C CYS A 305 15.17 4.90 0.14
N VAL A 306 14.63 5.15 1.31
CA VAL A 306 14.80 6.42 2.02
C VAL A 306 16.23 6.56 2.53
N MET A 307 16.78 5.53 3.16
CA MET A 307 18.11 5.56 3.76
C MET A 307 19.24 5.62 2.73
N SER A 308 19.06 5.02 1.56
CA SER A 308 20.05 5.06 0.47
C SER A 308 19.82 6.22 -0.52
N SER A 309 18.78 7.06 -0.29
CA SER A 309 18.35 8.09 -1.26
C SER A 309 18.12 7.52 -2.67
N TRP A 310 17.51 6.32 -2.74
CA TRP A 310 17.30 5.57 -3.97
C TRP A 310 16.45 6.36 -4.97
N SER A 311 17.05 6.70 -6.11
CA SER A 311 16.43 7.55 -7.14
C SER A 311 15.69 6.78 -8.24
N HIS A 312 15.81 5.44 -8.25
CA HIS A 312 15.20 4.58 -9.26
C HIS A 312 13.89 3.96 -8.80
N SER A 313 13.26 3.17 -9.68
CA SER A 313 12.00 2.51 -9.37
C SER A 313 12.11 1.50 -8.23
N PHE A 314 11.00 1.27 -7.55
CA PHE A 314 10.86 0.22 -6.53
C PHE A 314 11.18 -1.18 -7.09
N THR A 315 10.73 -1.46 -8.32
CA THR A 315 11.00 -2.73 -8.99
C THR A 315 12.49 -2.96 -9.25
N ARG A 316 13.24 -1.91 -9.60
CA ARG A 316 14.69 -2.01 -9.80
C ARG A 316 15.41 -2.37 -8.49
N LEU A 317 15.03 -1.74 -7.38
CA LEU A 317 15.56 -2.10 -6.06
C LEU A 317 15.25 -3.56 -5.72
N PHE A 318 14.02 -3.98 -5.95
CA PHE A 318 13.60 -5.36 -5.71
C PHE A 318 14.44 -6.36 -6.51
N THR A 319 14.63 -6.10 -7.80
CA THR A 319 15.47 -6.96 -8.67
C THR A 319 16.91 -7.03 -8.18
N LEU A 320 17.49 -5.91 -7.76
CA LEU A 320 18.84 -5.85 -7.23
C LEU A 320 18.97 -6.67 -5.93
N LEU A 321 18.08 -6.50 -4.99
CA LEU A 321 18.08 -7.25 -3.73
C LEU A 321 17.91 -8.75 -3.97
N ARG A 322 17.02 -9.13 -4.88
CA ARG A 322 16.83 -10.52 -5.27
C ARG A 322 18.09 -11.15 -5.87
N ALA A 323 18.77 -10.44 -6.76
CA ALA A 323 19.98 -10.92 -7.43
C ALA A 323 21.17 -11.08 -6.47
N THR A 324 21.19 -10.37 -5.35
CA THR A 324 22.32 -10.33 -4.42
C THR A 324 22.03 -11.01 -3.08
N LEU A 325 20.87 -11.63 -2.91
CA LEU A 325 20.37 -12.15 -1.63
C LEU A 325 21.35 -13.06 -0.90
N TRP A 326 22.09 -13.90 -1.63
CA TRP A 326 23.04 -14.87 -1.07
C TRP A 326 24.51 -14.45 -1.21
N ARG A 327 24.75 -13.23 -1.69
CA ARG A 327 26.10 -12.72 -1.84
C ARG A 327 26.54 -11.97 -0.58
N LYS A 328 27.78 -12.22 -0.15
CA LYS A 328 28.39 -11.46 0.95
C LYS A 328 28.90 -10.11 0.41
N ILE A 329 28.00 -9.15 0.25
CA ILE A 329 28.26 -7.81 -0.27
C ILE A 329 27.80 -6.81 0.77
N ASP A 330 28.52 -5.69 0.92
CA ASP A 330 28.01 -4.57 1.69
C ASP A 330 26.78 -3.98 0.97
N LEU A 331 25.62 -4.02 1.66
CA LEU A 331 24.36 -3.59 1.06
C LEU A 331 24.34 -2.09 0.75
N TRP A 332 24.97 -1.28 1.61
CA TRP A 332 24.99 0.16 1.43
C TRP A 332 25.89 0.58 0.28
N ASP A 333 27.04 -0.06 0.14
CA ASP A 333 27.95 0.15 -1.01
C ASP A 333 27.27 -0.27 -2.31
N LEU A 334 26.57 -1.40 -2.30
CA LEU A 334 25.80 -1.85 -3.45
C LEU A 334 24.71 -0.84 -3.85
N LEU A 335 23.93 -0.35 -2.90
CA LEU A 335 22.87 0.62 -3.16
C LEU A 335 23.42 1.96 -3.62
N ARG A 336 24.57 2.41 -3.10
CA ARG A 336 25.26 3.61 -3.56
C ARG A 336 25.76 3.44 -4.99
N PHE A 337 26.37 2.31 -5.32
CA PHE A 337 26.89 2.04 -6.66
C PHE A 337 25.78 2.08 -7.72
N TYR A 338 24.64 1.42 -7.46
CA TYR A 338 23.54 1.38 -8.42
C TYR A 338 22.55 2.55 -8.28
N GLY A 339 22.56 3.25 -7.17
CA GLY A 339 21.70 4.41 -6.90
C GLY A 339 22.27 5.74 -7.40
N ILE A 340 23.61 5.86 -7.39
CA ILE A 340 24.35 7.06 -7.80
C ILE A 340 25.49 6.61 -8.73
N ALA A 341 25.65 7.28 -9.87
CA ALA A 341 26.80 7.02 -10.74
C ALA A 341 28.12 7.30 -9.98
N GLY A 342 29.00 6.30 -9.85
CA GLY A 342 30.34 6.45 -9.27
C GLY A 342 30.60 5.75 -7.93
N GLY A 343 29.66 4.96 -7.41
CA GLY A 343 29.92 4.11 -6.23
C GLY A 343 30.70 2.83 -6.58
N HIS A 344 31.47 2.31 -5.62
CA HIS A 344 32.07 0.97 -5.68
C HIS A 344 31.42 0.09 -4.61
N PHE A 345 31.06 -1.15 -4.95
CA PHE A 345 30.62 -2.09 -3.93
C PHE A 345 31.78 -2.95 -3.43
N ARG A 346 31.78 -3.22 -2.14
CA ARG A 346 32.79 -4.00 -1.46
C ARG A 346 32.23 -5.37 -1.08
N TYR A 347 32.99 -6.43 -1.42
CA TYR A 347 32.70 -7.76 -0.91
C TYR A 347 33.09 -7.84 0.56
N LEU A 348 32.24 -8.42 1.41
CA LEU A 348 32.51 -8.63 2.84
C LEU A 348 33.45 -9.84 3.09
N ALA A 349 33.66 -10.66 2.07
CA ALA A 349 34.64 -11.73 2.10
C ALA A 349 35.38 -11.76 0.75
N THR A 350 36.66 -12.04 0.79
CA THR A 350 37.44 -12.33 -0.42
C THR A 350 36.76 -13.48 -1.15
N PRO A 351 36.49 -13.37 -2.46
CA PRO A 351 36.01 -14.53 -3.21
C PRO A 351 37.02 -15.66 -2.98
N GLN A 352 36.59 -16.74 -2.32
CA GLN A 352 37.35 -17.96 -2.41
C GLN A 352 37.30 -18.34 -3.89
N SER A 353 38.45 -18.27 -4.57
CA SER A 353 38.60 -18.86 -5.89
C SER A 353 38.31 -20.34 -5.73
N ALA A 354 37.07 -20.72 -6.07
CA ALA A 354 36.71 -22.12 -6.16
C ALA A 354 37.41 -22.68 -7.39
N TYR A 355 38.65 -23.07 -7.22
CA TYR A 355 39.29 -23.94 -8.21
C TYR A 355 38.59 -25.30 -8.15
N LEU A 356 38.08 -25.74 -9.28
CA LEU A 356 37.69 -27.13 -9.42
C LEU A 356 38.90 -27.99 -9.08
N PRO A 357 38.76 -29.08 -8.28
CA PRO A 357 39.87 -29.98 -7.98
C PRO A 357 40.52 -30.44 -9.30
N GLY A 358 41.80 -30.21 -9.46
CA GLY A 358 42.55 -30.54 -10.67
C GLY A 358 42.91 -29.37 -11.61
N PHE A 359 42.49 -28.12 -11.32
CA PHE A 359 42.80 -26.92 -12.09
C PHE A 359 43.61 -25.87 -11.30
N ALA A 360 44.40 -26.30 -10.34
CA ALA A 360 45.43 -25.43 -9.77
C ALA A 360 46.62 -25.40 -10.69
N GLN A 361 46.90 -24.28 -11.36
CA GLN A 361 48.23 -23.95 -11.89
C GLN A 361 49.02 -23.22 -10.83
#